data_cc92dad7544df1981f56ce43f9c58b04
#
_entry.id   cc92dad7544df1981f56ce43f9c58b04
#
_cell.length_a   1.000
_cell.length_b   1.000
_cell.length_c   1.000
_cell.angle_alpha   90.00
_cell.angle_beta   90.00
_cell.angle_gamma   90.00
#
_symmetry.space_group_name_H-M   'P 1'
#
loop_
_entity.id
_entity.type
_entity.pdbx_description
1 polymer ?
#
loop_
_entity_poly.entity_id
_entity_poly.type
_entity_poly.pdbx_seq_one_letter_code
_entity_poly.pdbx_strand_id
1 'polypeptide(L)'
;MNNPIDWKAFEYKFSADPRPTFESLAYILFCYEFKQTYGIFRYYNQPYIETQPANTADGHKVGFQAKYYDAGTRMSSKEQDLKDAIKGAKNKYAGIDRIIFYINKEFSASSAKDKDKPEHQLRIEKYGKNLGIEIQWRGQSHIEKMLAMEELRYVKNLYFNVETGIAHFHESLINHKNSILKHIHSTIKYDEKDIKIAQDYQKLMDFQESDSQVLIIYGAAGTGKSATVKDFLLKKDKKTEDEVTVVFSAA
;
A
#
# COMPACT_ATOMS: atom_id res chain seq x y z
N MET A 1 16.78 -9.75 0.87
CA MET A 1 16.08 -10.98 0.45
C MET A 1 14.63 -10.62 0.17
N ASN A 2 14.11 -10.94 -1.02
CA ASN A 2 12.68 -10.74 -1.29
C ASN A 2 11.91 -11.82 -0.53
N ASN A 3 11.24 -11.47 0.55
CA ASN A 3 10.30 -12.37 1.21
C ASN A 3 9.21 -12.77 0.19
N PRO A 4 8.93 -14.06 0.03
CA PRO A 4 7.85 -14.52 -0.83
C PRO A 4 6.52 -13.91 -0.34
N ILE A 5 5.58 -13.70 -1.26
CA ILE A 5 4.25 -13.23 -0.91
C ILE A 5 3.48 -14.37 -0.28
N ASP A 6 3.01 -14.16 0.94
CA ASP A 6 2.22 -15.14 1.67
C ASP A 6 0.74 -14.76 1.67
N TRP A 7 -0.05 -15.43 0.84
CA TRP A 7 -1.50 -15.22 0.77
C TRP A 7 -2.23 -15.63 2.05
N LYS A 8 -1.66 -16.53 2.86
CA LYS A 8 -2.22 -16.87 4.17
C LYS A 8 -2.07 -15.70 5.15
N ALA A 9 -0.96 -14.95 5.04
CA ALA A 9 -0.79 -13.71 5.82
C ALA A 9 -1.85 -12.68 5.44
N PHE A 10 -2.19 -12.52 4.15
CA PHE A 10 -3.29 -11.68 3.69
C PHE A 10 -4.64 -12.15 4.26
N GLU A 11 -4.95 -13.44 4.15
CA GLU A 11 -6.19 -14.02 4.67
C GLU A 11 -6.32 -13.84 6.19
N TYR A 12 -5.25 -14.05 6.93
CA TYR A 12 -5.22 -13.85 8.38
C TYR A 12 -5.44 -12.38 8.75
N LYS A 13 -4.69 -11.48 8.11
CA LYS A 13 -4.72 -10.04 8.41
C LYS A 13 -6.06 -9.40 8.10
N PHE A 14 -6.73 -9.84 7.05
CA PHE A 14 -7.98 -9.27 6.55
C PHE A 14 -9.14 -10.27 6.62
N SER A 15 -9.11 -11.18 7.59
CA SER A 15 -10.10 -12.26 7.74
C SER A 15 -11.55 -11.75 7.84
N ALA A 16 -11.77 -10.56 8.41
CA ALA A 16 -13.10 -9.96 8.51
C ALA A 16 -13.66 -9.51 7.16
N ASP A 17 -12.80 -9.07 6.23
CA ASP A 17 -13.24 -8.48 4.96
C ASP A 17 -12.20 -8.61 3.85
N PRO A 18 -11.88 -9.85 3.38
CA PRO A 18 -10.83 -10.07 2.40
C PRO A 18 -11.17 -9.56 1.00
N ARG A 19 -12.46 -9.51 0.62
CA ARG A 19 -12.90 -9.14 -0.73
C ARG A 19 -12.71 -7.65 -1.03
N PRO A 20 -13.26 -6.70 -0.26
CA PRO A 20 -12.99 -5.27 -0.45
C PRO A 20 -11.53 -4.91 -0.28
N THR A 21 -10.81 -5.62 0.60
CA THR A 21 -9.37 -5.42 0.75
C THR A 21 -8.60 -5.82 -0.51
N PHE A 22 -8.96 -6.96 -1.11
CA PHE A 22 -8.37 -7.39 -2.38
C PHE A 22 -8.73 -6.45 -3.54
N GLU A 23 -9.96 -5.93 -3.56
CA GLU A 23 -10.38 -4.90 -4.51
C GLU A 23 -9.53 -3.63 -4.38
N SER A 24 -9.23 -3.20 -3.16
CA SER A 24 -8.34 -2.06 -2.91
C SER A 24 -6.90 -2.32 -3.37
N LEU A 25 -6.37 -3.52 -3.16
CA LEU A 25 -5.08 -3.96 -3.69
C LEU A 25 -5.08 -3.92 -5.22
N ALA A 26 -6.08 -4.54 -5.86
CA ALA A 26 -6.22 -4.57 -7.31
C ALA A 26 -6.32 -3.16 -7.92
N TYR A 27 -7.02 -2.24 -7.24
CA TYR A 27 -7.09 -0.84 -7.63
C TYR A 27 -5.71 -0.17 -7.67
N ILE A 28 -4.89 -0.37 -6.64
CA ILE A 28 -3.53 0.19 -6.60
C ILE A 28 -2.68 -0.39 -7.74
N LEU A 29 -2.74 -1.71 -7.94
CA LEU A 29 -2.01 -2.38 -9.00
C LEU A 29 -2.45 -1.92 -10.39
N PHE A 30 -3.74 -1.74 -10.61
CA PHE A 30 -4.28 -1.20 -11.85
C PHE A 30 -3.80 0.23 -12.10
N CYS A 31 -3.87 1.11 -11.11
CA CYS A 31 -3.38 2.47 -11.22
C CYS A 31 -1.88 2.52 -11.52
N TYR A 32 -1.09 1.64 -10.91
CA TYR A 32 0.33 1.52 -11.19
C TYR A 32 0.59 1.05 -12.64
N GLU A 33 -0.06 -0.03 -13.07
CA GLU A 33 0.10 -0.64 -14.39
C GLU A 33 -0.25 0.35 -15.52
N PHE A 34 -1.33 1.11 -15.34
CA PHE A 34 -1.83 2.07 -16.33
C PHE A 34 -1.43 3.52 -16.07
N LYS A 35 -0.43 3.74 -15.20
CA LYS A 35 0.16 5.06 -14.89
C LYS A 35 -0.87 6.11 -14.48
N GLN A 36 -1.87 5.70 -13.72
CA GLN A 36 -2.92 6.56 -13.19
C GLN A 36 -2.46 7.18 -11.85
N THR A 37 -1.52 8.12 -11.92
CA THR A 37 -0.82 8.69 -10.75
C THR A 37 -1.76 9.27 -9.69
N TYR A 38 -2.88 9.88 -10.13
CA TYR A 38 -3.85 10.51 -9.22
C TYR A 38 -5.07 9.64 -8.95
N GLY A 39 -5.02 8.36 -9.37
CA GLY A 39 -6.12 7.43 -9.26
C GLY A 39 -7.22 7.67 -10.31
N ILE A 40 -8.30 6.89 -10.18
CA ILE A 40 -9.45 6.92 -11.09
C ILE A 40 -10.70 7.06 -10.22
N PHE A 41 -11.66 7.85 -10.70
CA PHE A 41 -12.91 8.05 -9.98
C PHE A 41 -13.69 6.75 -9.80
N ARG A 42 -14.23 6.53 -8.59
CA ARG A 42 -15.03 5.37 -8.20
C ARG A 42 -16.37 5.83 -7.65
N TYR A 43 -17.43 5.08 -7.98
CA TYR A 43 -18.70 5.19 -7.26
C TYR A 43 -18.79 4.09 -6.19
N TYR A 44 -19.44 4.38 -5.10
CA TYR A 44 -19.78 3.35 -4.12
C TYR A 44 -20.69 2.29 -4.78
N ASN A 45 -20.41 1.00 -4.60
CA ASN A 45 -21.11 -0.12 -5.25
C ASN A 45 -21.16 0.02 -6.79
N GLN A 46 -20.08 0.44 -7.42
CA GLN A 46 -19.99 0.51 -8.87
C GLN A 46 -20.12 -0.90 -9.48
N PRO A 47 -21.12 -1.16 -10.36
CA PRO A 47 -21.32 -2.49 -10.87
C PRO A 47 -20.39 -2.82 -12.04
N TYR A 48 -20.03 -4.10 -12.15
CA TYR A 48 -19.33 -4.76 -13.26
C TYR A 48 -17.84 -4.43 -13.44
N ILE A 49 -17.37 -3.25 -13.08
CA ILE A 49 -15.96 -2.84 -12.98
C ILE A 49 -15.79 -1.95 -11.78
N GLU A 50 -14.58 -1.91 -11.21
CA GLU A 50 -14.33 -1.30 -9.89
C GLU A 50 -14.14 0.22 -9.95
N THR A 51 -13.90 0.79 -11.15
CA THR A 51 -13.71 2.25 -11.36
C THR A 51 -14.41 2.68 -12.64
N GLN A 52 -14.48 3.98 -12.89
CA GLN A 52 -14.75 4.44 -14.26
C GLN A 52 -13.67 3.90 -15.19
N PRO A 53 -14.01 3.57 -16.47
CA PRO A 53 -13.01 3.10 -17.42
C PRO A 53 -11.93 4.15 -17.65
N ALA A 54 -10.68 3.70 -17.67
CA ALA A 54 -9.52 4.53 -18.00
C ALA A 54 -9.22 4.49 -19.50
N ASN A 55 -8.84 5.64 -20.08
CA ASN A 55 -8.26 5.67 -21.40
C ASN A 55 -6.76 5.44 -21.27
N THR A 56 -6.24 4.49 -22.02
CA THR A 56 -4.82 4.15 -22.01
C THR A 56 -4.08 4.81 -23.17
N ALA A 57 -2.75 4.90 -23.08
CA ALA A 57 -1.93 5.55 -24.10
C ALA A 57 -1.99 4.85 -25.46
N ASP A 58 -2.32 3.56 -25.50
CA ASP A 58 -2.53 2.75 -26.71
C ASP A 58 -3.94 2.88 -27.30
N GLY A 59 -4.75 3.80 -26.76
CA GLY A 59 -6.07 4.16 -27.31
C GLY A 59 -7.22 3.25 -26.86
N HIS A 60 -6.96 2.32 -25.92
CA HIS A 60 -8.00 1.46 -25.37
C HIS A 60 -8.75 2.12 -24.22
N LYS A 61 -10.03 1.75 -24.07
CA LYS A 61 -10.85 2.11 -22.93
C LYS A 61 -10.99 0.91 -22.01
N VAL A 62 -10.22 0.92 -20.92
CA VAL A 62 -9.97 -0.23 -20.07
C VAL A 62 -10.71 -0.10 -18.75
N GLY A 63 -11.42 -1.17 -18.35
CA GLY A 63 -11.93 -1.36 -17.01
C GLY A 63 -11.22 -2.52 -16.32
N PHE A 64 -11.30 -2.58 -14.99
CA PHE A 64 -10.84 -3.76 -14.27
C PHE A 64 -11.90 -4.27 -13.29
N GLN A 65 -11.81 -5.55 -12.96
CA GLN A 65 -12.59 -6.18 -11.92
C GLN A 65 -11.70 -7.04 -11.03
N ALA A 66 -11.87 -6.90 -9.72
CA ALA A 66 -11.20 -7.70 -8.73
C ALA A 66 -12.10 -8.87 -8.29
N LYS A 67 -11.54 -10.07 -8.23
CA LYS A 67 -12.23 -11.28 -7.81
C LYS A 67 -11.40 -12.03 -6.78
N TYR A 68 -11.82 -11.94 -5.54
CA TYR A 68 -11.24 -12.73 -4.46
C TYR A 68 -12.06 -14.00 -4.27
N TYR A 69 -11.41 -15.13 -4.39
CA TYR A 69 -12.02 -16.46 -4.23
C TYR A 69 -11.36 -17.22 -3.09
N ASP A 70 -12.18 -17.87 -2.28
CA ASP A 70 -11.74 -18.70 -1.17
C ASP A 70 -10.89 -19.90 -1.66
N ALA A 71 -10.06 -20.47 -0.80
CA ALA A 71 -9.09 -21.51 -1.15
C ALA A 71 -9.70 -22.69 -1.92
N GLY A 72 -10.87 -23.17 -1.55
CA GLY A 72 -11.59 -24.30 -2.20
C GLY A 72 -12.29 -23.97 -3.52
N THR A 73 -12.37 -22.70 -3.94
CA THR A 73 -13.11 -22.32 -5.15
C THR A 73 -12.41 -22.79 -6.41
N ARG A 74 -13.13 -23.49 -7.28
CA ARG A 74 -12.68 -23.87 -8.62
C ARG A 74 -13.01 -22.78 -9.63
N MET A 75 -12.03 -22.35 -10.43
CA MET A 75 -12.24 -21.30 -11.44
C MET A 75 -13.31 -21.65 -12.48
N SER A 76 -13.45 -22.93 -12.81
CA SER A 76 -14.50 -23.40 -13.72
C SER A 76 -15.93 -23.11 -13.24
N SER A 77 -16.16 -23.08 -11.92
CA SER A 77 -17.47 -22.75 -11.35
C SER A 77 -17.82 -21.27 -11.42
N LYS A 78 -16.86 -20.41 -11.78
CA LYS A 78 -17.01 -18.95 -11.84
C LYS A 78 -17.17 -18.40 -13.26
N GLU A 79 -17.27 -19.30 -14.26
CA GLU A 79 -17.39 -18.91 -15.66
C GLU A 79 -18.58 -17.98 -15.91
N GLN A 80 -19.75 -18.31 -15.36
CA GLN A 80 -20.95 -17.50 -15.56
C GLN A 80 -20.84 -16.12 -14.90
N ASP A 81 -20.37 -16.05 -13.66
CA ASP A 81 -20.17 -14.78 -12.95
C ASP A 81 -19.26 -13.81 -13.73
N LEU A 82 -18.20 -14.36 -14.33
CA LEU A 82 -17.24 -13.57 -15.14
C LEU A 82 -17.88 -13.12 -16.46
N LYS A 83 -18.67 -13.96 -17.12
CA LYS A 83 -19.42 -13.59 -18.34
C LYS A 83 -20.47 -12.51 -18.06
N ASP A 84 -21.17 -12.60 -16.93
CA ASP A 84 -22.16 -11.60 -16.52
C ASP A 84 -21.52 -10.26 -16.24
N ALA A 85 -20.34 -10.25 -15.64
CA ALA A 85 -19.57 -9.04 -15.43
C ALA A 85 -19.15 -8.39 -16.77
N ILE A 86 -18.66 -9.18 -17.73
CA ILE A 86 -18.28 -8.71 -19.07
C ILE A 86 -19.49 -8.10 -19.79
N LYS A 87 -20.61 -8.81 -19.80
CA LYS A 87 -21.86 -8.34 -20.41
C LYS A 87 -22.36 -7.05 -19.78
N GLY A 88 -22.36 -7.01 -18.44
CA GLY A 88 -22.80 -5.84 -17.70
C GLY A 88 -21.90 -4.62 -17.94
N ALA A 89 -20.58 -4.81 -17.99
CA ALA A 89 -19.64 -3.75 -18.31
C ALA A 89 -19.86 -3.20 -19.73
N LYS A 90 -20.05 -4.09 -20.73
CA LYS A 90 -20.35 -3.69 -22.11
C LYS A 90 -21.59 -2.83 -22.22
N ASN A 91 -22.64 -3.23 -21.52
CA ASN A 91 -23.93 -2.52 -21.58
C ASN A 91 -23.89 -1.16 -20.86
N LYS A 92 -23.11 -1.06 -19.79
CA LYS A 92 -23.09 0.13 -18.93
C LYS A 92 -22.07 1.18 -19.37
N TYR A 93 -20.92 0.76 -19.84
CA TYR A 93 -19.80 1.66 -20.13
C TYR A 93 -19.55 1.77 -21.63
N ALA A 94 -20.07 2.82 -22.24
CA ALA A 94 -19.91 3.05 -23.68
C ALA A 94 -18.43 3.09 -24.09
N GLY A 95 -18.11 2.33 -25.12
CA GLY A 95 -16.78 2.29 -25.72
C GLY A 95 -15.75 1.47 -24.92
N ILE A 96 -16.13 0.78 -23.83
CA ILE A 96 -15.20 -0.15 -23.17
C ILE A 96 -14.84 -1.28 -24.13
N ASP A 97 -13.56 -1.53 -24.31
CA ASP A 97 -13.04 -2.52 -25.25
C ASP A 97 -12.04 -3.50 -24.60
N ARG A 98 -11.64 -3.26 -23.36
CA ARG A 98 -10.77 -4.16 -22.60
C ARG A 98 -11.21 -4.25 -21.13
N ILE A 99 -11.22 -5.47 -20.58
CA ILE A 99 -11.46 -5.73 -19.16
C ILE A 99 -10.32 -6.57 -18.62
N ILE A 100 -9.75 -6.11 -17.50
CA ILE A 100 -8.68 -6.81 -16.78
C ILE A 100 -9.27 -7.42 -15.51
N PHE A 101 -9.16 -8.73 -15.37
CA PHE A 101 -9.53 -9.43 -14.16
C PHE A 101 -8.31 -9.64 -13.26
N TYR A 102 -8.31 -9.02 -12.08
CA TYR A 102 -7.37 -9.34 -11.00
C TYR A 102 -7.98 -10.46 -10.16
N ILE A 103 -7.27 -11.57 -10.03
CA ILE A 103 -7.78 -12.78 -9.36
C ILE A 103 -6.69 -13.34 -8.46
N ASN A 104 -7.03 -13.63 -7.19
CA ASN A 104 -6.11 -14.23 -6.23
C ASN A 104 -5.83 -15.73 -6.48
N LYS A 105 -6.12 -16.22 -7.66
CA LYS A 105 -5.92 -17.62 -8.06
C LYS A 105 -5.33 -17.74 -9.45
N GLU A 106 -4.80 -18.93 -9.73
CA GLU A 106 -4.39 -19.31 -11.08
C GLU A 106 -5.43 -20.17 -11.78
N PHE A 107 -5.46 -20.10 -13.10
CA PHE A 107 -6.13 -21.10 -13.89
C PHE A 107 -5.29 -22.38 -13.89
N SER A 108 -5.95 -23.53 -13.77
CA SER A 108 -5.28 -24.81 -13.96
C SER A 108 -4.84 -24.94 -15.41
N ALA A 109 -3.65 -25.49 -15.64
CA ALA A 109 -3.23 -25.82 -17.00
C ALA A 109 -4.23 -26.79 -17.67
N SER A 110 -4.36 -26.71 -18.98
CA SER A 110 -5.14 -27.70 -19.73
C SER A 110 -4.45 -29.07 -19.67
N SER A 111 -5.24 -30.12 -19.48
CA SER A 111 -4.76 -31.50 -19.62
C SER A 111 -4.72 -31.97 -21.08
N ALA A 112 -5.29 -31.22 -22.01
CA ALA A 112 -5.28 -31.54 -23.43
C ALA A 112 -3.94 -31.19 -24.07
N LYS A 113 -3.36 -32.09 -24.86
CA LYS A 113 -2.02 -31.96 -25.47
C LYS A 113 -1.88 -30.74 -26.40
N ASP A 114 -2.99 -30.25 -26.95
CA ASP A 114 -3.00 -29.20 -27.98
C ASP A 114 -3.46 -27.83 -27.42
N LYS A 115 -3.62 -27.69 -26.11
CA LYS A 115 -4.18 -26.46 -25.51
C LYS A 115 -3.42 -26.07 -24.25
N ASP A 116 -2.87 -24.88 -24.24
CA ASP A 116 -2.21 -24.29 -23.07
C ASP A 116 -3.21 -23.81 -22.03
N LYS A 117 -4.37 -23.30 -22.50
CA LYS A 117 -5.41 -22.72 -21.62
C LYS A 117 -6.54 -23.72 -21.37
N PRO A 118 -7.13 -23.72 -20.16
CA PRO A 118 -8.29 -24.56 -19.86
C PRO A 118 -9.54 -24.07 -20.61
N GLU A 119 -10.43 -25.01 -20.92
CA GLU A 119 -11.63 -24.76 -21.73
C GLU A 119 -12.50 -23.59 -21.21
N HIS A 120 -12.70 -23.53 -19.90
CA HIS A 120 -13.53 -22.46 -19.30
C HIS A 120 -12.89 -21.07 -19.50
N GLN A 121 -11.56 -20.95 -19.45
CA GLN A 121 -10.87 -19.68 -19.74
C GLN A 121 -11.07 -19.30 -21.21
N LEU A 122 -10.90 -20.24 -22.12
CA LEU A 122 -11.12 -19.99 -23.57
C LEU A 122 -12.57 -19.56 -23.86
N ARG A 123 -13.56 -20.17 -23.19
CA ARG A 123 -14.98 -19.78 -23.36
C ARG A 123 -15.27 -18.37 -22.85
N ILE A 124 -14.62 -17.93 -21.76
CA ILE A 124 -14.76 -16.56 -21.26
C ILE A 124 -14.12 -15.56 -22.23
N GLU A 125 -12.88 -15.83 -22.66
CA GLU A 125 -12.18 -14.97 -23.64
C GLU A 125 -12.93 -14.87 -24.96
N LYS A 126 -13.46 -15.98 -25.48
CA LYS A 126 -14.31 -16.01 -26.69
C LYS A 126 -15.59 -15.21 -26.48
N TYR A 127 -16.22 -15.31 -25.31
CA TYR A 127 -17.40 -14.52 -24.98
C TYR A 127 -17.12 -13.03 -25.00
N GLY A 128 -16.02 -12.58 -24.35
CA GLY A 128 -15.59 -11.19 -24.40
C GLY A 128 -15.33 -10.72 -25.82
N LYS A 129 -14.58 -11.50 -26.62
CA LYS A 129 -14.31 -11.21 -28.04
C LYS A 129 -15.57 -11.02 -28.86
N ASN A 130 -16.58 -11.86 -28.65
CA ASN A 130 -17.88 -11.75 -29.36
C ASN A 130 -18.63 -10.44 -29.02
N LEU A 131 -18.36 -9.85 -27.87
CA LEU A 131 -18.88 -8.54 -27.43
C LEU A 131 -17.96 -7.37 -27.81
N GLY A 132 -16.86 -7.62 -28.50
CA GLY A 132 -15.85 -6.61 -28.82
C GLY A 132 -15.07 -6.14 -27.60
N ILE A 133 -14.83 -7.05 -26.63
CA ILE A 133 -14.06 -6.80 -25.41
C ILE A 133 -12.89 -7.77 -25.34
N GLU A 134 -11.68 -7.25 -25.28
CA GLU A 134 -10.47 -8.01 -24.94
C GLU A 134 -10.47 -8.35 -23.45
N ILE A 135 -10.21 -9.61 -23.09
CA ILE A 135 -10.10 -10.05 -21.70
C ILE A 135 -8.64 -10.33 -21.39
N GLN A 136 -8.14 -9.67 -20.36
CA GLN A 136 -6.81 -9.91 -19.81
C GLN A 136 -6.90 -10.38 -18.37
N TRP A 137 -5.93 -11.22 -17.96
CA TRP A 137 -5.90 -11.83 -16.65
C TRP A 137 -4.67 -11.40 -15.87
N ARG A 138 -4.87 -11.08 -14.60
CA ARG A 138 -3.84 -10.86 -13.60
C ARG A 138 -4.09 -11.85 -12.48
N GLY A 139 -3.62 -13.08 -12.70
CA GLY A 139 -3.67 -14.15 -11.68
C GLY A 139 -2.70 -13.92 -10.55
N GLN A 140 -2.68 -14.85 -9.62
CA GLN A 140 -1.84 -14.81 -8.42
C GLN A 140 -0.37 -14.55 -8.75
N SER A 141 0.24 -15.33 -9.64
CA SER A 141 1.65 -15.17 -10.03
C SER A 141 1.96 -13.80 -10.64
N HIS A 142 1.00 -13.24 -11.39
CA HIS A 142 1.16 -11.92 -11.98
C HIS A 142 1.16 -10.84 -10.89
N ILE A 143 0.23 -10.92 -9.94
CA ILE A 143 0.15 -10.02 -8.79
C ILE A 143 1.43 -10.10 -7.96
N GLU A 144 1.91 -11.30 -7.67
CA GLU A 144 3.16 -11.54 -6.95
C GLU A 144 4.37 -10.91 -7.66
N LYS A 145 4.44 -11.07 -9.00
CA LYS A 145 5.49 -10.44 -9.80
C LYS A 145 5.43 -8.91 -9.73
N MET A 146 4.25 -8.32 -9.82
CA MET A 146 4.09 -6.86 -9.67
C MET A 146 4.56 -6.40 -8.30
N LEU A 147 4.13 -7.08 -7.23
CA LEU A 147 4.48 -6.75 -5.85
C LEU A 147 5.96 -7.03 -5.51
N ALA A 148 6.71 -7.74 -6.36
CA ALA A 148 8.14 -7.91 -6.23
C ALA A 148 8.94 -6.69 -6.74
N MET A 149 8.30 -5.75 -7.44
CA MET A 149 8.93 -4.52 -7.89
C MET A 149 9.20 -3.59 -6.71
N GLU A 150 10.31 -2.87 -6.74
CA GLU A 150 10.73 -1.99 -5.65
C GLU A 150 9.71 -0.89 -5.38
N GLU A 151 9.13 -0.32 -6.43
CA GLU A 151 8.12 0.75 -6.35
C GLU A 151 6.84 0.31 -5.62
N LEU A 152 6.55 -0.99 -5.62
CA LEU A 152 5.39 -1.57 -4.95
C LEU A 152 5.74 -2.24 -3.60
N ARG A 153 6.98 -2.09 -3.12
CA ARG A 153 7.42 -2.65 -1.84
C ARG A 153 6.52 -2.22 -0.68
N TYR A 154 6.10 -0.97 -0.65
CA TYR A 154 5.17 -0.47 0.35
C TYR A 154 3.81 -1.18 0.29
N VAL A 155 3.27 -1.34 -0.92
CA VAL A 155 1.99 -2.05 -1.13
C VAL A 155 2.09 -3.50 -0.68
N LYS A 156 3.18 -4.20 -1.07
CA LYS A 156 3.47 -5.56 -0.60
C LYS A 156 3.44 -5.64 0.93
N ASN A 157 4.15 -4.75 1.59
CA ASN A 157 4.24 -4.73 3.04
C ASN A 157 2.89 -4.44 3.70
N LEU A 158 2.13 -3.49 3.15
CA LEU A 158 0.81 -3.13 3.67
C LEU A 158 -0.17 -4.32 3.66
N TYR A 159 -0.14 -5.12 2.60
CA TYR A 159 -1.13 -6.19 2.42
C TYR A 159 -0.66 -7.57 2.90
N PHE A 160 0.62 -7.90 2.80
CA PHE A 160 1.12 -9.26 2.98
C PHE A 160 2.08 -9.45 4.16
N ASN A 161 2.51 -8.39 4.82
CA ASN A 161 3.39 -8.54 5.96
C ASN A 161 2.63 -8.28 7.27
N VAL A 162 2.59 -9.28 8.15
CA VAL A 162 1.91 -9.17 9.45
C VAL A 162 2.71 -8.27 10.40
N GLU A 163 4.05 -8.27 10.25
CA GLU A 163 4.95 -7.52 11.14
C GLU A 163 5.20 -6.07 10.73
N THR A 164 5.05 -5.75 9.45
CA THR A 164 5.41 -4.43 8.91
C THR A 164 4.46 -3.30 9.26
N GLY A 165 3.29 -3.57 9.81
CA GLY A 165 2.45 -2.50 10.37
C GLY A 165 3.22 -1.68 11.39
N ILE A 166 3.93 -2.34 12.31
CA ILE A 166 4.73 -1.71 13.36
C ILE A 166 6.04 -1.13 12.80
N ALA A 167 6.77 -1.88 11.97
CA ALA A 167 8.04 -1.40 11.41
C ALA A 167 7.88 -0.19 10.48
N HIS A 168 6.85 -0.20 9.62
CA HIS A 168 6.55 0.95 8.76
C HIS A 168 6.06 2.16 9.57
N PHE A 169 5.21 1.92 10.56
CA PHE A 169 4.78 2.95 11.49
C PHE A 169 5.98 3.53 12.24
N HIS A 170 6.90 2.68 12.67
CA HIS A 170 8.16 3.05 13.31
C HIS A 170 9.03 3.93 12.39
N GLU A 171 9.24 3.51 11.13
CA GLU A 171 9.99 4.30 10.14
C GLU A 171 9.32 5.66 9.86
N SER A 172 8.00 5.67 9.71
CA SER A 172 7.22 6.91 9.52
C SER A 172 7.34 7.85 10.71
N LEU A 173 7.33 7.34 11.94
CA LEU A 173 7.52 8.13 13.15
C LEU A 173 8.94 8.71 13.25
N ILE A 174 9.95 7.92 12.89
CA ILE A 174 11.36 8.39 12.85
C ILE A 174 11.50 9.51 11.82
N ASN A 175 10.96 9.33 10.61
CA ASN A 175 11.00 10.33 9.55
C ASN A 175 10.27 11.61 9.96
N HIS A 176 9.11 11.50 10.58
CA HIS A 176 8.36 12.65 11.12
C HIS A 176 9.17 13.38 12.22
N LYS A 177 9.71 12.64 13.19
CA LYS A 177 10.59 13.19 14.22
C LYS A 177 11.75 13.97 13.61
N ASN A 178 12.47 13.35 12.67
CA ASN A 178 13.63 13.97 12.02
C ASN A 178 13.24 15.24 11.25
N SER A 179 12.07 15.25 10.60
CA SER A 179 11.54 16.43 9.92
C SER A 179 11.31 17.59 10.88
N ILE A 180 10.69 17.35 12.04
CA ILE A 180 10.49 18.38 13.08
C ILE A 180 11.83 18.84 13.65
N LEU A 181 12.69 17.91 14.04
CA LEU A 181 13.98 18.25 14.67
C LEU A 181 14.93 18.98 13.71
N LYS A 182 14.80 18.81 12.40
CA LYS A 182 15.59 19.53 11.39
C LYS A 182 15.44 21.05 11.50
N HIS A 183 14.25 21.52 11.86
CA HIS A 183 13.95 22.96 11.97
C HIS A 183 14.34 23.57 13.33
N ILE A 184 14.81 22.79 14.29
CA ILE A 184 15.28 23.27 15.59
C ILE A 184 16.78 23.47 15.53
N HIS A 185 17.24 24.69 15.69
CA HIS A 185 18.66 25.02 15.72
C HIS A 185 19.23 24.82 17.14
N SER A 186 20.32 24.05 17.25
CA SER A 186 21.07 23.83 18.49
C SER A 186 22.41 24.56 18.51
N THR A 187 22.68 25.35 17.48
CA THR A 187 23.87 26.20 17.35
C THR A 187 23.46 27.65 17.12
N ILE A 188 24.27 28.57 17.58
CA ILE A 188 24.16 30.01 17.30
C ILE A 188 25.31 30.36 16.37
N LYS A 189 25.03 31.12 15.30
CA LYS A 189 26.05 31.72 14.46
C LYS A 189 26.60 33.00 15.11
N TYR A 190 27.87 32.99 15.38
CA TYR A 190 28.62 34.18 15.84
C TYR A 190 29.92 34.28 15.05
N ASP A 191 30.14 35.41 14.40
CA ASP A 191 31.32 35.69 13.58
C ASP A 191 31.67 34.55 12.60
N GLU A 192 30.65 34.16 11.80
CA GLU A 192 30.69 33.05 10.82
C GLU A 192 31.00 31.65 11.41
N LYS A 193 31.10 31.53 12.73
CA LYS A 193 31.29 30.24 13.41
C LYS A 193 30.02 29.74 14.05
N ASP A 194 29.77 28.45 13.89
CA ASP A 194 28.68 27.77 14.59
C ASP A 194 29.12 27.46 16.02
N ILE A 195 28.54 28.17 16.99
CA ILE A 195 28.77 27.93 18.41
C ILE A 195 27.68 27.00 18.93
N LYS A 196 28.07 25.82 19.40
CA LYS A 196 27.19 24.91 20.09
C LYS A 196 26.91 25.39 21.49
N ILE A 197 25.65 25.61 21.85
CA ILE A 197 25.24 25.96 23.21
C ILE A 197 25.31 24.71 24.06
N ALA A 198 26.08 24.76 25.15
CA ALA A 198 26.06 23.68 26.14
C ALA A 198 24.65 23.55 26.73
N GLN A 199 24.09 22.37 26.66
CA GLN A 199 22.75 22.06 27.17
C GLN A 199 22.90 21.20 28.44
N ASP A 200 22.22 21.61 29.50
CA ASP A 200 22.01 20.76 30.67
C ASP A 200 20.69 20.01 30.53
N TYR A 201 20.76 18.71 30.38
CA TYR A 201 19.59 17.84 30.29
C TYR A 201 19.48 16.86 31.46
N GLN A 202 20.15 17.15 32.60
CA GLN A 202 20.06 16.26 33.75
C GLN A 202 18.60 16.00 34.16
N LYS A 203 17.79 17.06 34.19
CA LYS A 203 16.34 16.91 34.50
C LYS A 203 15.56 16.04 33.50
N LEU A 204 15.98 16.00 32.25
CA LEU A 204 15.37 15.10 31.24
C LEU A 204 15.81 13.65 31.48
N MET A 205 17.04 13.43 31.90
CA MET A 205 17.54 12.12 32.27
C MET A 205 16.85 11.62 33.57
N ASP A 206 16.78 12.46 34.59
CA ASP A 206 16.10 12.14 35.85
C ASP A 206 14.61 11.80 35.61
N PHE A 207 13.94 12.53 34.72
CA PHE A 207 12.57 12.22 34.32
C PHE A 207 12.45 10.86 33.63
N GLN A 208 13.38 10.51 32.76
CA GLN A 208 13.37 9.22 32.06
C GLN A 208 13.50 8.03 33.02
N GLU A 209 14.23 8.24 34.13
CA GLU A 209 14.43 7.21 35.18
C GLU A 209 13.34 7.23 36.24
N SER A 210 12.41 8.18 36.19
CA SER A 210 11.30 8.32 37.14
C SER A 210 10.04 7.62 36.67
N ASP A 211 9.12 7.33 37.61
CA ASP A 211 7.78 6.84 37.32
C ASP A 211 6.82 7.93 36.79
N SER A 212 7.32 9.16 36.60
CA SER A 212 6.52 10.28 36.13
C SER A 212 6.18 10.15 34.65
N GLN A 213 4.90 10.31 34.31
CA GLN A 213 4.41 10.19 32.93
C GLN A 213 4.50 11.47 32.11
N VAL A 214 4.66 12.62 32.78
CA VAL A 214 4.66 13.94 32.12
C VAL A 214 5.75 14.83 32.68
N LEU A 215 6.54 15.45 31.80
CA LEU A 215 7.49 16.51 32.14
C LEU A 215 7.11 17.78 31.37
N ILE A 216 6.93 18.87 32.09
CA ILE A 216 6.66 20.19 31.50
C ILE A 216 7.93 21.06 31.55
N ILE A 217 8.41 21.47 30.39
CA ILE A 217 9.56 22.37 30.26
C ILE A 217 9.04 23.78 29.95
N TYR A 218 9.24 24.70 30.87
CA TYR A 218 8.79 26.09 30.71
C TYR A 218 9.96 27.07 30.80
N GLY A 219 9.78 28.28 30.35
CA GLY A 219 10.77 29.37 30.36
C GLY A 219 10.50 30.41 29.27
N ALA A 220 11.20 31.51 29.29
CA ALA A 220 11.08 32.61 28.32
C ALA A 220 11.36 32.15 26.88
N ALA A 221 10.86 32.89 25.88
CA ALA A 221 11.21 32.64 24.49
C ALA A 221 12.72 32.79 24.28
N GLY A 222 13.29 31.96 23.40
CA GLY A 222 14.74 32.01 23.11
C GLY A 222 15.69 31.36 24.12
N THR A 223 15.16 30.76 25.22
CA THR A 223 16.04 30.14 26.26
C THR A 223 16.57 28.74 25.91
N GLY A 224 16.41 28.30 24.66
CA GLY A 224 16.97 27.03 24.18
C GLY A 224 16.18 25.75 24.54
N LYS A 225 14.98 25.85 25.08
CA LYS A 225 14.15 24.67 25.48
C LYS A 225 14.06 23.60 24.39
N SER A 226 13.70 24.00 23.19
CA SER A 226 13.58 23.06 22.05
C SER A 226 14.94 22.48 21.64
N ALA A 227 16.03 23.28 21.72
CA ALA A 227 17.36 22.80 21.44
C ALA A 227 17.84 21.78 22.49
N THR A 228 17.52 21.98 23.77
CA THR A 228 17.80 21.03 24.85
C THR A 228 17.09 19.68 24.60
N VAL A 229 15.79 19.72 24.25
CA VAL A 229 15.03 18.51 23.94
C VAL A 229 15.60 17.82 22.71
N LYS A 230 15.91 18.55 21.63
CA LYS A 230 16.55 17.99 20.43
C LYS A 230 17.86 17.28 20.74
N ASP A 231 18.77 17.93 21.45
CA ASP A 231 20.07 17.36 21.78
C ASP A 231 19.96 16.12 22.67
N PHE A 232 19.00 16.11 23.61
CA PHE A 232 18.69 14.96 24.43
C PHE A 232 18.18 13.78 23.58
N LEU A 233 17.21 14.01 22.68
CA LEU A 233 16.64 12.97 21.83
C LEU A 233 17.68 12.38 20.87
N LEU A 234 18.55 13.20 20.27
CA LEU A 234 19.62 12.73 19.38
C LEU A 234 20.68 11.90 20.11
N LYS A 235 20.87 12.10 21.42
CA LYS A 235 21.75 11.26 22.23
C LYS A 235 21.09 9.94 22.64
N LYS A 236 19.80 9.97 22.94
CA LYS A 236 19.01 8.79 23.30
C LYS A 236 18.93 7.80 22.13
N ASP A 237 18.63 8.28 20.92
CA ASP A 237 18.50 7.43 19.72
C ASP A 237 19.75 6.55 19.43
N LYS A 238 20.90 6.93 19.98
CA LYS A 238 22.14 6.13 19.84
C LYS A 238 22.25 4.97 20.84
N LYS A 239 21.36 4.88 21.82
CA LYS A 239 21.50 3.94 22.95
C LYS A 239 20.42 2.83 22.99
N THR A 240 19.28 3.01 22.36
CA THR A 240 18.16 2.06 22.47
C THR A 240 17.51 1.80 21.11
N GLU A 241 17.54 0.54 20.63
CA GLU A 241 16.87 0.11 19.40
C GLU A 241 15.37 -0.17 19.62
N ASP A 242 14.93 -0.34 20.86
CA ASP A 242 13.59 -0.84 21.21
C ASP A 242 12.56 0.25 21.55
N GLU A 243 12.97 1.51 21.67
CA GLU A 243 12.08 2.61 22.04
C GLU A 243 11.89 3.63 20.92
N VAL A 244 10.64 3.94 20.60
CA VAL A 244 10.29 4.99 19.63
C VAL A 244 9.93 6.28 20.36
N THR A 245 10.70 7.33 20.11
CA THR A 245 10.34 8.67 20.55
C THR A 245 9.59 9.42 19.47
N VAL A 246 8.36 9.85 19.76
CA VAL A 246 7.52 10.64 18.86
C VAL A 246 7.56 12.10 19.27
N VAL A 247 7.73 12.99 18.29
CA VAL A 247 7.77 14.45 18.51
C VAL A 247 6.58 15.06 17.78
N PHE A 248 5.83 15.90 18.49
CA PHE A 248 4.76 16.71 17.92
C PHE A 248 5.07 18.19 18.12
N SER A 249 4.82 19.02 17.13
CA SER A 249 4.77 20.47 17.30
C SER A 249 3.33 20.88 17.58
N ALA A 250 3.09 21.68 18.63
CA ALA A 250 1.83 22.40 18.73
C ALA A 250 1.80 23.46 17.63
N ALA A 251 0.69 23.52 16.86
CA ALA A 251 0.46 24.53 15.84
C ALA A 251 0.15 25.89 16.49
#